data_21859fa1da1b81bd0a2f21b1e4f8d560
#
_entry.id   21859fa1da1b81bd0a2f21b1e4f8d560
#
_cell.length_a   1.000
_cell.length_b   1.000
_cell.length_c   1.000
_cell.angle_alpha   90.00
_cell.angle_beta   90.00
_cell.angle_gamma   90.00
#
_symmetry.space_group_name_H-M   'P 1'
#
loop_
_entity.id
_entity.type
_entity.pdbx_description
1 polymer ?
#
loop_
_entity_poly.entity_id
_entity_poly.type
_entity_poly.pdbx_seq_one_letter_code
_entity_poly.pdbx_strand_id
1 'polypeptide(L)'
;SPPRMAIVDPGFTAGEVIGDFASGSGEDAFPLQGLGIMFFVNWLAGCGDAILHAAGVVVDGKGYCFTGSSGAGKSTLAAALASNPSATVLGEDQIILRYIDGRFTIYGTPWHENPDLCAPLCVPLKKLFFLDREAAQPLATVAPFDGVTRLLQTAFIPYYRPKAVSAILDRLAILAEAVPFYTLGY
;
A
#
# COMPACT_ATOMS: atom_id res chain seq x y z
N SER A 1 -25.51 4.14 6.10
CA SER A 1 -25.41 4.84 4.78
C SER A 1 -26.31 4.18 3.76
N PRO A 2 -26.87 4.91 2.81
CA PRO A 2 -27.70 4.36 1.76
C PRO A 2 -26.90 3.34 0.93
N PRO A 3 -27.56 2.33 0.34
CA PRO A 3 -26.88 1.33 -0.46
C PRO A 3 -26.23 2.00 -1.69
N ARG A 4 -24.99 1.63 -1.96
CA ARG A 4 -24.24 2.05 -3.15
C ARG A 4 -23.94 0.82 -4.00
N MET A 5 -24.08 0.93 -5.29
CA MET A 5 -23.77 -0.10 -6.27
C MET A 5 -22.77 0.43 -7.28
N ALA A 6 -21.81 -0.39 -7.65
CA ALA A 6 -20.87 -0.08 -8.71
C ALA A 6 -21.00 -1.12 -9.83
N ILE A 7 -21.03 -0.65 -11.07
CA ILE A 7 -20.99 -1.44 -12.28
C ILE A 7 -19.69 -1.09 -12.99
N VAL A 8 -18.84 -2.08 -13.23
CA VAL A 8 -17.50 -1.86 -13.82
C VAL A 8 -17.28 -2.78 -15.00
N ASP A 9 -16.46 -2.35 -15.94
CA ASP A 9 -15.97 -3.19 -17.01
C ASP A 9 -15.03 -4.30 -16.46
N PRO A 10 -14.82 -5.41 -17.19
CA PRO A 10 -13.96 -6.50 -16.72
C PRO A 10 -12.50 -6.11 -16.45
N GLY A 11 -12.03 -5.02 -17.05
CA GLY A 11 -10.68 -4.47 -16.87
C GLY A 11 -10.56 -3.53 -15.67
N PHE A 12 -11.68 -3.11 -15.05
CA PHE A 12 -11.72 -2.04 -14.04
C PHE A 12 -11.12 -0.72 -14.55
N THR A 13 -11.32 -0.41 -15.83
CA THR A 13 -10.84 0.82 -16.47
C THR A 13 -11.92 1.87 -16.58
N ALA A 14 -13.18 1.47 -16.55
CA ALA A 14 -14.35 2.34 -16.56
C ALA A 14 -15.48 1.73 -15.74
N GLY A 15 -16.37 2.58 -15.20
CA GLY A 15 -17.53 2.12 -14.45
C GLY A 15 -18.42 3.26 -14.01
N GLU A 16 -19.57 2.87 -13.46
CA GLU A 16 -20.57 3.79 -12.88
C GLU A 16 -20.82 3.42 -11.43
N VAL A 17 -20.97 4.45 -10.59
CA VAL A 17 -21.39 4.28 -9.18
C VAL A 17 -22.77 4.88 -9.04
N ILE A 18 -23.70 4.06 -8.60
CA ILE A 18 -25.10 4.42 -8.38
C ILE A 18 -25.35 4.45 -6.88
N GLY A 19 -25.93 5.55 -6.39
CA GLY A 19 -26.27 5.69 -4.98
C GLY A 19 -26.86 7.07 -4.69
N ASP A 20 -27.32 7.26 -3.47
CA ASP A 20 -27.73 8.58 -2.99
C ASP A 20 -26.51 9.32 -2.44
N PHE A 21 -26.05 10.33 -3.17
CA PHE A 21 -24.91 11.18 -2.82
C PHE A 21 -25.35 12.56 -2.28
N ALA A 22 -26.67 12.82 -2.25
CA ALA A 22 -27.20 14.14 -1.89
C ALA A 22 -27.25 14.39 -0.39
N SER A 23 -27.19 13.37 0.43
CA SER A 23 -27.37 13.45 1.89
C SER A 23 -26.07 13.45 2.69
N GLY A 24 -24.90 13.37 2.06
CA GLY A 24 -23.61 13.29 2.73
C GLY A 24 -23.05 14.66 3.10
N SER A 25 -22.81 14.89 4.39
CA SER A 25 -22.03 16.02 4.90
C SER A 25 -20.59 15.57 5.14
N GLY A 26 -19.61 16.25 4.54
CA GLY A 26 -18.20 16.05 4.84
C GLY A 26 -17.60 14.77 4.22
N GLU A 27 -17.16 13.83 5.02
CA GLU A 27 -16.45 12.61 4.58
C GLU A 27 -17.29 11.68 3.69
N ASP A 28 -18.63 11.68 3.86
CA ASP A 28 -19.56 10.94 2.99
C ASP A 28 -19.73 11.52 1.59
N ALA A 29 -19.21 12.73 1.35
CA ALA A 29 -19.34 13.41 0.06
C ALA A 29 -18.43 12.82 -1.03
N PHE A 30 -17.43 12.01 -0.68
CA PHE A 30 -16.58 11.34 -1.66
C PHE A 30 -17.22 10.01 -2.11
N PRO A 31 -17.79 9.95 -3.34
CA PRO A 31 -18.59 8.81 -3.79
C PRO A 31 -17.82 7.49 -3.85
N LEU A 32 -16.48 7.54 -3.81
CA LEU A 32 -15.60 6.39 -3.90
C LEU A 32 -15.09 5.90 -2.55
N GLN A 33 -15.48 6.51 -1.42
CA GLN A 33 -15.07 5.99 -0.11
C GLN A 33 -15.57 4.56 0.08
N GLY A 34 -14.69 3.64 0.44
CA GLY A 34 -14.96 2.20 0.54
C GLY A 34 -15.02 1.47 -0.82
N LEU A 35 -15.64 2.03 -1.86
CA LEU A 35 -15.62 1.44 -3.20
C LEU A 35 -14.31 1.75 -3.94
N GLY A 36 -13.71 2.90 -3.69
CA GLY A 36 -12.49 3.34 -4.37
C GLY A 36 -11.34 2.36 -4.23
N ILE A 37 -11.10 1.85 -3.02
CA ILE A 37 -10.05 0.85 -2.80
C ILE A 37 -10.30 -0.43 -3.62
N MET A 38 -11.56 -0.88 -3.72
CA MET A 38 -11.90 -2.05 -4.54
C MET A 38 -11.58 -1.83 -6.02
N PHE A 39 -11.87 -0.65 -6.56
CA PHE A 39 -11.52 -0.32 -7.95
C PHE A 39 -10.01 -0.32 -8.14
N PHE A 40 -9.28 0.36 -7.29
CA PHE A 40 -7.84 0.48 -7.40
C PHE A 40 -7.13 -0.86 -7.19
N VAL A 41 -7.55 -1.68 -6.23
CA VAL A 41 -7.02 -3.04 -6.04
C VAL A 41 -7.13 -3.86 -7.33
N ASN A 42 -8.31 -3.83 -7.98
CA ASN A 42 -8.54 -4.61 -9.19
C ASN A 42 -7.84 -4.06 -10.43
N TRP A 43 -7.82 -2.74 -10.58
CA TRP A 43 -7.12 -2.09 -11.68
C TRP A 43 -5.61 -2.28 -11.59
N LEU A 44 -5.01 -2.00 -10.44
CA LEU A 44 -3.59 -2.19 -10.19
C LEU A 44 -3.15 -3.64 -10.36
N ALA A 45 -3.95 -4.58 -9.85
CA ALA A 45 -3.69 -6.01 -10.01
C ALA A 45 -3.67 -6.45 -11.49
N GLY A 46 -4.47 -5.82 -12.34
CA GLY A 46 -4.43 -6.02 -13.79
C GLY A 46 -3.09 -5.60 -14.43
N CYS A 47 -2.38 -4.67 -13.79
CA CYS A 47 -1.03 -4.22 -14.19
C CYS A 47 0.10 -4.99 -13.47
N GLY A 48 -0.21 -5.91 -12.57
CA GLY A 48 0.75 -6.58 -11.69
C GLY A 48 1.24 -5.69 -10.53
N ASP A 49 0.61 -4.55 -10.32
CA ASP A 49 0.86 -3.62 -9.21
C ASP A 49 -0.05 -3.98 -8.01
N ALA A 50 0.25 -3.47 -6.83
CA ALA A 50 -0.52 -3.84 -5.62
C ALA A 50 -0.68 -2.66 -4.66
N ILE A 51 -1.73 -2.73 -3.83
CA ILE A 51 -1.84 -1.95 -2.60
C ILE A 51 -1.30 -2.81 -1.46
N LEU A 52 -0.48 -2.23 -0.61
CA LEU A 52 0.07 -2.86 0.59
C LEU A 52 -0.53 -2.22 1.84
N HIS A 53 -0.89 -3.04 2.83
CA HIS A 53 -1.14 -2.54 4.18
C HIS A 53 0.20 -2.20 4.83
N ALA A 54 0.61 -0.94 4.66
CA ALA A 54 1.95 -0.48 4.97
C ALA A 54 1.97 1.02 5.27
N ALA A 55 2.99 1.47 5.99
CA ALA A 55 3.37 2.86 6.04
C ALA A 55 4.47 3.15 5.01
N GLY A 56 4.36 4.26 4.29
CA GLY A 56 5.36 4.75 3.36
C GLY A 56 5.99 6.05 3.85
N VAL A 57 7.30 6.13 3.78
CA VAL A 57 8.04 7.32 4.22
C VAL A 57 9.11 7.69 3.20
N VAL A 58 9.25 8.97 2.95
CA VAL A 58 10.33 9.54 2.12
C VAL A 58 11.39 10.14 3.04
N VAL A 59 12.63 9.78 2.83
CA VAL A 59 13.79 10.42 3.45
C VAL A 59 14.83 10.67 2.36
N ASP A 60 15.30 11.89 2.22
CA ASP A 60 16.28 12.29 1.21
C ASP A 60 15.91 11.84 -0.22
N GLY A 61 14.64 11.99 -0.58
CA GLY A 61 14.11 11.60 -1.90
C GLY A 61 14.05 10.09 -2.17
N LYS A 62 14.23 9.25 -1.14
CA LYS A 62 14.17 7.78 -1.23
C LYS A 62 12.98 7.27 -0.45
N GLY A 63 12.28 6.30 -1.02
CA GLY A 63 11.11 5.65 -0.40
C GLY A 63 11.50 4.48 0.49
N TYR A 64 10.87 4.43 1.64
CA TYR A 64 10.96 3.34 2.60
C TYR A 64 9.54 2.87 2.91
N CYS A 65 9.32 1.56 2.81
CA CYS A 65 8.03 0.95 3.08
C CYS A 65 8.13 0.09 4.34
N PHE A 66 7.21 0.27 5.27
CA PHE A 66 7.13 -0.45 6.53
C PHE A 66 5.82 -1.22 6.58
N THR A 67 5.87 -2.54 6.57
CA THR A 67 4.71 -3.42 6.59
C THR A 67 4.76 -4.38 7.77
N GLY A 68 3.66 -5.03 8.06
CA GLY A 68 3.54 -5.97 9.17
C GLY A 68 2.08 -6.20 9.53
N SER A 69 1.82 -7.13 10.46
CA SER A 69 0.49 -7.45 10.93
C SER A 69 -0.24 -6.23 11.50
N SER A 70 -1.55 -6.34 11.68
CA SER A 70 -2.31 -5.33 12.43
C SER A 70 -1.73 -5.21 13.84
N GLY A 71 -1.58 -3.98 14.32
CA GLY A 71 -0.95 -3.71 15.62
C GLY A 71 0.58 -3.81 15.64
N ALA A 72 1.24 -4.10 14.52
CA ALA A 72 2.70 -4.11 14.41
C ALA A 72 3.37 -2.74 14.60
N GLY A 73 2.65 -1.65 14.80
CA GLY A 73 3.18 -0.31 15.11
C GLY A 73 3.49 0.55 13.89
N LYS A 74 2.94 0.25 12.72
CA LYS A 74 3.13 1.06 11.50
C LYS A 74 2.79 2.54 11.71
N SER A 75 1.60 2.84 12.23
CA SER A 75 1.14 4.22 12.48
C SER A 75 1.98 4.90 13.57
N THR A 76 2.40 4.18 14.61
CA THR A 76 3.31 4.70 15.66
C THR A 76 4.65 5.08 15.07
N LEU A 77 5.22 4.24 14.20
CA LEU A 77 6.48 4.52 13.51
C LEU A 77 6.33 5.70 12.55
N ALA A 78 5.24 5.75 11.77
CA ALA A 78 4.96 6.86 10.86
C ALA A 78 4.86 8.19 11.62
N ALA A 79 4.14 8.24 12.74
CA ALA A 79 4.04 9.41 13.59
C ALA A 79 5.40 9.85 14.19
N ALA A 80 6.21 8.90 14.61
CA ALA A 80 7.56 9.18 15.11
C ALA A 80 8.46 9.76 14.00
N LEU A 81 8.39 9.19 12.78
CA LEU A 81 9.16 9.67 11.63
C LEU A 81 8.66 11.04 11.12
N ALA A 82 7.37 11.33 11.22
CA ALA A 82 6.80 12.63 10.87
C ALA A 82 7.38 13.79 11.70
N SER A 83 7.89 13.51 12.90
CA SER A 83 8.58 14.51 13.74
C SER A 83 9.96 14.88 13.22
N ASN A 84 10.50 14.13 12.27
CA ASN A 84 11.79 14.43 11.63
C ASN A 84 11.56 15.36 10.41
N PRO A 85 12.11 16.58 10.40
CA PRO A 85 11.92 17.53 9.29
C PRO A 85 12.47 17.05 7.93
N SER A 86 13.35 16.05 7.93
CA SER A 86 13.88 15.44 6.71
C SER A 86 13.03 14.28 6.19
N ALA A 87 11.95 13.93 6.89
CA ALA A 87 11.07 12.84 6.50
C ALA A 87 9.69 13.36 6.09
N THR A 88 9.08 12.71 5.09
CA THR A 88 7.69 12.95 4.69
C THR A 88 6.95 11.62 4.71
N VAL A 89 5.87 11.53 5.47
CA VAL A 89 5.00 10.35 5.46
C VAL A 89 4.10 10.40 4.24
N LEU A 90 4.13 9.34 3.43
CA LEU A 90 3.26 9.18 2.26
C LEU A 90 1.87 8.65 2.65
N GLY A 91 1.82 7.85 3.70
CA GLY A 91 0.64 7.23 4.27
C GLY A 91 1.05 6.23 5.33
N GLU A 92 0.13 5.90 6.24
CA GLU A 92 0.39 5.04 7.41
C GLU A 92 -0.35 3.69 7.36
N ASP A 93 -1.32 3.54 6.46
CA ASP A 93 -2.19 2.37 6.38
C ASP A 93 -2.13 1.68 5.01
N GLN A 94 -2.22 2.45 3.92
CA GLN A 94 -2.29 1.91 2.57
C GLN A 94 -1.34 2.64 1.64
N ILE A 95 -0.45 1.89 1.02
CA ILE A 95 0.55 2.39 0.07
C ILE A 95 0.42 1.63 -1.24
N ILE A 96 0.37 2.34 -2.36
CA ILE A 96 0.44 1.71 -3.67
C ILE A 96 1.89 1.42 -4.02
N LEU A 97 2.17 0.19 -4.43
CA LEU A 97 3.44 -0.27 -4.98
C LEU A 97 3.27 -0.52 -6.48
N ARG A 98 4.06 0.18 -7.30
CA ARG A 98 4.06 0.04 -8.75
C ARG A 98 5.44 -0.19 -9.32
N TYR A 99 5.50 -0.86 -10.48
CA TYR A 99 6.72 -1.00 -11.26
C TYR A 99 6.61 -0.17 -12.53
N ILE A 100 7.33 0.95 -12.57
CA ILE A 100 7.27 1.93 -13.66
C ILE A 100 8.70 2.24 -14.12
N ASP A 101 8.93 2.23 -15.41
CA ASP A 101 10.22 2.56 -16.03
C ASP A 101 11.40 1.79 -15.42
N GLY A 102 11.21 0.50 -15.19
CA GLY A 102 12.25 -0.38 -14.67
C GLY A 102 12.54 -0.26 -13.17
N ARG A 103 11.71 0.45 -12.42
CA ARG A 103 11.91 0.66 -10.97
C ARG A 103 10.62 0.52 -10.17
N PHE A 104 10.74 0.08 -8.93
CA PHE A 104 9.64 0.09 -7.98
C PHE A 104 9.47 1.48 -7.38
N THR A 105 8.23 1.94 -7.38
CA THR A 105 7.82 3.25 -6.87
C THR A 105 6.66 3.06 -5.91
N ILE A 106 6.70 3.75 -4.77
CA ILE A 106 5.60 3.79 -3.79
C ILE A 106 4.88 5.12 -3.90
N TYR A 107 3.57 5.09 -3.68
CA TYR A 107 2.67 6.24 -3.75
C TYR A 107 1.88 6.35 -2.46
N GLY A 108 1.70 7.58 -1.99
CA GLY A 108 0.69 7.90 -0.99
C GLY A 108 -0.71 7.73 -1.54
N THR A 109 -1.65 7.42 -0.67
CA THR A 109 -3.05 7.19 -1.00
C THR A 109 -3.97 8.09 -0.18
N PRO A 110 -5.21 8.33 -0.62
CA PRO A 110 -6.19 9.06 0.18
C PRO A 110 -6.85 8.19 1.28
N TRP A 111 -6.47 6.91 1.38
CA TRP A 111 -6.97 5.98 2.39
C TRP A 111 -6.02 5.94 3.58
N HIS A 112 -6.32 6.74 4.58
CA HIS A 112 -5.52 6.90 5.80
C HIS A 112 -6.47 7.11 7.00
N GLU A 113 -6.00 6.78 8.18
CA GLU A 113 -6.72 7.06 9.44
C GLU A 113 -6.40 8.48 9.94
N ASN A 114 -5.17 8.95 9.72
CA ASN A 114 -4.73 10.27 10.14
C ASN A 114 -4.35 11.14 8.91
N PRO A 115 -5.12 12.20 8.59
CA PRO A 115 -4.85 13.08 7.46
C PRO A 115 -3.51 13.85 7.57
N ASP A 116 -2.97 14.01 8.77
CA ASP A 116 -1.67 14.67 8.99
C ASP A 116 -0.49 13.75 8.63
N LEU A 117 -0.75 12.45 8.45
CA LEU A 117 0.24 11.42 8.12
C LEU A 117 0.07 10.91 6.68
N CYS A 118 -0.24 11.80 5.74
CA CYS A 118 -0.33 11.46 4.33
C CYS A 118 0.20 12.57 3.44
N ALA A 119 0.75 12.19 2.28
CA ALA A 119 1.18 13.12 1.25
C ALA A 119 0.90 12.54 -0.13
N PRO A 120 0.33 13.31 -1.09
CA PRO A 120 0.02 12.87 -2.45
C PRO A 120 1.29 12.87 -3.31
N LEU A 121 2.31 12.15 -2.87
CA LEU A 121 3.62 12.06 -3.50
C LEU A 121 3.91 10.63 -3.94
N CYS A 122 4.90 10.49 -4.81
CA CYS A 122 5.48 9.20 -5.16
C CYS A 122 7.00 9.27 -5.19
N VAL A 123 7.64 8.13 -4.89
CA VAL A 123 9.11 8.07 -4.80
C VAL A 123 9.60 6.65 -5.10
N PRO A 124 10.80 6.51 -5.70
CA PRO A 124 11.41 5.20 -5.87
C PRO A 124 11.60 4.46 -4.53
N LEU A 125 11.15 3.21 -4.46
CA LEU A 125 11.31 2.37 -3.28
C LEU A 125 12.77 1.93 -3.14
N LYS A 126 13.38 2.25 -2.00
CA LYS A 126 14.77 1.91 -1.69
C LYS A 126 14.91 0.66 -0.85
N LYS A 127 14.04 0.50 0.15
CA LYS A 127 14.04 -0.64 1.09
C LYS A 127 12.63 -0.93 1.57
N LEU A 128 12.41 -2.19 1.95
CA LEU A 128 11.18 -2.64 2.57
C LEU A 128 11.48 -3.29 3.92
N PHE A 129 10.70 -2.93 4.93
CA PHE A 129 10.86 -3.39 6.30
C PHE A 129 9.59 -4.11 6.77
N PHE A 130 9.77 -5.28 7.36
CA PHE A 130 8.75 -6.01 8.09
C PHE A 130 8.89 -5.68 9.57
N LEU A 131 7.90 -5.02 10.15
CA LEU A 131 7.88 -4.69 11.57
C LEU A 131 7.57 -5.95 12.39
N ASP A 132 8.38 -6.20 13.41
CA ASP A 132 8.24 -7.37 14.27
C ASP A 132 8.69 -7.01 15.69
N ARG A 133 7.74 -7.04 16.64
CA ARG A 133 8.00 -6.75 18.06
C ARG A 133 8.76 -7.86 18.78
N GLU A 134 8.69 -9.07 18.23
CA GLU A 134 9.34 -10.25 18.82
C GLU A 134 10.69 -10.57 18.15
N ALA A 135 11.15 -9.69 17.25
CA ALA A 135 12.41 -9.90 16.55
C ALA A 135 13.59 -9.98 17.53
N ALA A 136 14.38 -11.03 17.38
CA ALA A 136 15.57 -11.25 18.23
C ALA A 136 16.68 -10.20 17.99
N GLN A 137 16.63 -9.50 16.88
CA GLN A 137 17.59 -8.45 16.48
C GLN A 137 16.85 -7.19 16.03
N PRO A 138 17.38 -5.99 16.33
CA PRO A 138 16.78 -4.73 15.91
C PRO A 138 16.68 -4.58 14.39
N LEU A 139 17.59 -5.20 13.63
CA LEU A 139 17.60 -5.21 12.18
C LEU A 139 18.21 -6.50 11.65
N ALA A 140 17.47 -7.21 10.81
CA ALA A 140 17.93 -8.43 10.15
C ALA A 140 17.53 -8.44 8.67
N THR A 141 18.36 -8.98 7.79
CA THR A 141 18.02 -9.19 6.38
C THR A 141 16.99 -10.31 6.24
N VAL A 142 16.08 -10.17 5.28
CA VAL A 142 15.08 -11.19 4.97
C VAL A 142 15.38 -11.76 3.58
N ALA A 143 15.37 -13.08 3.47
CA ALA A 143 15.57 -13.75 2.19
C ALA A 143 14.46 -13.39 1.20
N PRO A 144 14.72 -13.31 -0.12
CA PRO A 144 13.74 -12.93 -1.13
C PRO A 144 12.42 -13.69 -1.04
N PHE A 145 12.47 -15.01 -0.95
CA PHE A 145 11.29 -15.86 -0.87
C PHE A 145 10.45 -15.59 0.40
N ASP A 146 11.09 -15.45 1.55
CA ASP A 146 10.40 -15.14 2.81
C ASP A 146 9.78 -13.75 2.77
N GLY A 147 10.46 -12.79 2.15
CA GLY A 147 9.96 -11.44 1.95
C GLY A 147 8.70 -11.41 1.09
N VAL A 148 8.67 -12.13 -0.03
CA VAL A 148 7.47 -12.26 -0.88
C VAL A 148 6.34 -12.91 -0.09
N THR A 149 6.60 -13.97 0.65
CA THR A 149 5.59 -14.67 1.46
C THR A 149 4.96 -13.73 2.50
N ARG A 150 5.76 -12.91 3.17
CA ARG A 150 5.27 -11.91 4.14
C ARG A 150 4.48 -10.79 3.46
N LEU A 151 4.91 -10.34 2.27
CA LEU A 151 4.19 -9.31 1.51
C LEU A 151 2.80 -9.78 1.07
N LEU A 152 2.65 -11.04 0.70
CA LEU A 152 1.35 -11.62 0.33
C LEU A 152 0.33 -11.55 1.47
N GLN A 153 0.78 -11.53 2.72
CA GLN A 153 -0.09 -11.41 3.89
C GLN A 153 -0.59 -9.97 4.13
N THR A 154 0.07 -8.99 3.55
CA THR A 154 -0.24 -7.56 3.72
C THR A 154 -0.67 -6.87 2.43
N ALA A 155 -0.61 -7.55 1.30
CA ALA A 155 -1.07 -7.06 0.01
C ALA A 155 -2.57 -7.28 -0.18
N PHE A 156 -3.23 -6.28 -0.75
CA PHE A 156 -4.62 -6.42 -1.17
C PHE A 156 -4.68 -7.14 -2.52
N ILE A 157 -5.00 -8.42 -2.51
CA ILE A 157 -4.97 -9.29 -3.68
C ILE A 157 -6.40 -9.73 -4.06
N PRO A 158 -6.86 -9.49 -5.30
CA PRO A 158 -8.15 -9.95 -5.77
C PRO A 158 -8.06 -11.44 -6.17
N TYR A 159 -8.10 -12.35 -5.19
CA TYR A 159 -7.91 -13.80 -5.37
C TYR A 159 -8.90 -14.45 -6.35
N TYR A 160 -10.06 -13.84 -6.59
CA TYR A 160 -11.04 -14.28 -7.57
C TYR A 160 -10.64 -14.00 -9.04
N ARG A 161 -9.49 -13.34 -9.27
CA ARG A 161 -8.93 -13.01 -10.60
C ARG A 161 -7.58 -13.71 -10.81
N PRO A 162 -7.54 -14.98 -11.24
CA PRO A 162 -6.29 -15.77 -11.29
C PRO A 162 -5.18 -15.13 -12.12
N LYS A 163 -5.51 -14.47 -13.24
CA LYS A 163 -4.52 -13.77 -14.08
C LYS A 163 -3.88 -12.58 -13.35
N ALA A 164 -4.67 -11.83 -12.58
CA ALA A 164 -4.16 -10.72 -11.80
C ALA A 164 -3.28 -11.21 -10.63
N VAL A 165 -3.67 -12.30 -9.98
CA VAL A 165 -2.85 -12.96 -8.95
C VAL A 165 -1.49 -13.37 -9.52
N SER A 166 -1.47 -14.04 -10.68
CA SER A 166 -0.21 -14.42 -11.35
C SER A 166 0.66 -13.21 -11.64
N ALA A 167 0.09 -12.13 -12.20
CA ALA A 167 0.82 -10.91 -12.50
C ALA A 167 1.43 -10.24 -11.26
N ILE A 168 0.70 -10.24 -10.13
CA ILE A 168 1.23 -9.74 -8.85
C ILE A 168 2.38 -10.63 -8.37
N LEU A 169 2.24 -11.96 -8.41
CA LEU A 169 3.30 -12.87 -7.98
C LEU A 169 4.58 -12.69 -8.77
N ASP A 170 4.48 -12.60 -10.11
CA ASP A 170 5.61 -12.33 -10.99
C ASP A 170 6.27 -10.99 -10.63
N ARG A 171 5.46 -9.98 -10.33
CA ARG A 171 5.97 -8.65 -9.94
C ARG A 171 6.66 -8.66 -8.58
N LEU A 172 6.11 -9.37 -7.59
CA LEU A 172 6.73 -9.50 -6.27
C LEU A 172 8.04 -10.30 -6.32
N ALA A 173 8.17 -11.26 -7.24
CA ALA A 173 9.44 -11.95 -7.47
C ALA A 173 10.51 -10.98 -7.99
N ILE A 174 10.18 -10.12 -8.95
CA ILE A 174 11.10 -9.06 -9.44
C ILE A 174 11.43 -8.07 -8.32
N LEU A 175 10.45 -7.70 -7.49
CA LEU A 175 10.67 -6.81 -6.33
C LEU A 175 11.72 -7.38 -5.38
N ALA A 176 11.62 -8.67 -5.08
CA ALA A 176 12.51 -9.33 -4.12
C ALA A 176 13.97 -9.43 -4.59
N GLU A 177 14.19 -9.35 -5.90
CA GLU A 177 15.54 -9.27 -6.48
C GLU A 177 16.06 -7.82 -6.53
N ALA A 178 15.16 -6.85 -6.72
CA ALA A 178 15.53 -5.45 -6.95
C ALA A 178 15.60 -4.61 -5.67
N VAL A 179 14.84 -4.96 -4.63
CA VAL A 179 14.69 -4.18 -3.40
C VAL A 179 15.04 -5.03 -2.18
N PRO A 180 16.00 -4.63 -1.36
CA PRO A 180 16.36 -5.39 -0.18
C PRO A 180 15.27 -5.34 0.89
N PHE A 181 15.00 -6.50 1.50
CA PHE A 181 14.04 -6.70 2.57
C PHE A 181 14.72 -6.86 3.92
N TYR A 182 14.12 -6.29 4.95
CA TYR A 182 14.61 -6.36 6.32
C TYR A 182 13.46 -6.66 7.30
N THR A 183 13.77 -7.32 8.39
CA THR A 183 12.95 -7.28 9.61
C THR A 183 13.47 -6.14 10.48
N LEU A 184 12.57 -5.31 10.99
CA LEU A 184 12.84 -4.24 11.94
C LEU A 184 12.17 -4.58 13.26
N GLY A 185 13.00 -4.88 14.28
CA GLY A 185 12.58 -5.09 15.66
C GLY A 185 12.52 -3.79 16.46
N TYR A 186 11.55 -3.67 17.39
CA TYR A 186 11.39 -2.49 18.25
C TYR A 186 10.57 -2.80 19.51
#